data_cac4df7b47e7f7db42c48bb0a0c59fdb
#
_entry.id   cac4df7b47e7f7db42c48bb0a0c59fdb
#
_cell.length_a   1.000
_cell.length_b   1.000
_cell.length_c   1.000
_cell.angle_alpha   90.00
_cell.angle_beta   90.00
_cell.angle_gamma   90.00
#
_symmetry.space_group_name_H-M   'P 1'
#
loop_
_entity.id
_entity.type
_entity.pdbx_description
1 polymer ?
#
loop_
_entity_poly.entity_id
_entity_poly.type
_entity_poly.pdbx_seq_one_letter_code
_entity_poly.pdbx_strand_id
1 'polypeptide(L)'
;TSDMPVTKKGSWFLNYKKDCDQQLIDAISSLVVEEYDIRNRIKTSGHISLYAKRRLKEIGLHLAQLRSKALFYKEYSSVYNIEVLGMDFIKQMKRDLPALTFQTSIMCKRPSISLDGFYSNLRDVNLYTAPNLAYLDGLEYDIDKLQHVDSRMDDDVDSDRPLCIAFDANALINWIAVGQDNLRGEARCLKSIFVKYDEKLPALLDKFMEYYEYHRCKEVNFYYDSTFVGNNYALMNDDFHTFITNYLTDHGWYVNDVYLGNPMGHLEKMLLLNRMFVGRAEHKIMINSENNEDLLISIRLAGVYNGKKDKRGEKLAETEEDKLEARTDGSDAFDTLMIGIEKFPQSDGYIATGSML
;
A
#
# COMPACT_ATOMS: atom_id res chain seq x y z
N THR A 1 15.05 12.16 -12.30
CA THR A 1 13.58 12.12 -12.48
C THR A 1 13.07 10.78 -12.01
N SER A 2 11.97 10.76 -11.29
CA SER A 2 11.34 9.57 -10.75
C SER A 2 9.82 9.72 -10.85
N ASP A 3 9.13 8.59 -10.99
CA ASP A 3 7.67 8.55 -10.90
C ASP A 3 7.21 8.91 -9.50
N MET A 4 5.97 9.38 -9.38
CA MET A 4 5.39 9.65 -8.07
C MET A 4 5.28 8.32 -7.29
N PRO A 5 5.87 8.21 -6.09
CA PRO A 5 5.85 6.96 -5.33
C PRO A 5 4.44 6.62 -4.85
N VAL A 6 4.11 5.35 -4.89
CA VAL A 6 2.83 4.82 -4.40
C VAL A 6 2.93 4.31 -2.97
N THR A 7 4.10 3.86 -2.52
CA THR A 7 4.34 3.36 -1.17
C THR A 7 5.06 4.37 -0.29
N LYS A 8 4.97 4.20 1.04
CA LYS A 8 5.70 5.01 2.01
C LYS A 8 7.22 4.80 1.88
N LYS A 9 7.67 3.56 1.66
CA LYS A 9 9.09 3.23 1.45
C LYS A 9 9.68 3.93 0.23
N GLY A 10 8.91 4.01 -0.88
CA GLY A 10 9.30 4.73 -2.08
C GLY A 10 9.22 6.26 -1.96
N SER A 11 8.66 6.79 -0.88
CA SER A 11 8.36 8.23 -0.76
C SER A 11 9.42 9.05 -0.04
N TRP A 12 10.54 8.46 0.34
CA TRP A 12 11.61 9.14 1.09
C TRP A 12 12.07 10.47 0.46
N PHE A 13 12.14 10.55 -0.86
CA PHE A 13 12.58 11.75 -1.54
C PHE A 13 11.53 12.89 -1.49
N LEU A 14 10.25 12.60 -1.20
CA LEU A 14 9.22 13.63 -1.02
C LEU A 14 9.44 14.46 0.25
N ASN A 15 10.22 13.94 1.20
CA ASN A 15 10.60 14.70 2.38
C ASN A 15 11.44 15.92 2.01
N TYR A 16 12.22 15.84 0.93
CA TYR A 16 12.98 16.98 0.40
C TYR A 16 12.11 18.16 -0.02
N LYS A 17 10.80 17.96 -0.25
CA LYS A 17 9.87 19.07 -0.48
C LYS A 17 9.83 20.06 0.69
N LYS A 18 9.98 19.55 1.92
CA LYS A 18 10.01 20.38 3.14
C LYS A 18 11.32 21.15 3.28
N ASP A 19 12.40 20.59 2.74
CA ASP A 19 13.75 21.14 2.82
C ASP A 19 14.06 22.06 1.63
N CYS A 20 13.15 22.13 0.66
CA CYS A 20 13.26 23.02 -0.49
C CYS A 20 12.96 24.47 -0.08
N ASP A 21 14.00 25.28 0.03
CA ASP A 21 13.90 26.71 0.32
C ASP A 21 13.61 27.48 -0.97
N GLN A 22 12.35 27.92 -1.15
CA GLN A 22 11.92 28.65 -2.33
C GLN A 22 12.62 30.01 -2.44
N GLN A 23 12.91 30.70 -1.34
CA GLN A 23 13.62 31.98 -1.36
C GLN A 23 15.04 31.80 -1.87
N LEU A 24 15.71 30.72 -1.46
CA LEU A 24 17.04 30.37 -1.93
C LEU A 24 17.05 30.06 -3.43
N ILE A 25 16.03 29.32 -3.92
CA ILE A 25 15.88 29.01 -5.33
C ILE A 25 15.61 30.26 -6.16
N ASP A 26 14.78 31.17 -5.68
CA ASP A 26 14.47 32.43 -6.34
C ASP A 26 15.72 33.36 -6.39
N ALA A 27 16.52 33.40 -5.34
CA ALA A 27 17.79 34.12 -5.32
C ALA A 27 18.80 33.56 -6.35
N ILE A 28 18.91 32.23 -6.44
CA ILE A 28 19.74 31.58 -7.47
C ILE A 28 19.22 31.91 -8.87
N SER A 29 17.92 31.82 -9.09
CA SER A 29 17.30 32.10 -10.39
C SER A 29 17.54 33.56 -10.81
N SER A 30 17.41 34.51 -9.92
CA SER A 30 17.67 35.92 -10.18
C SER A 30 19.13 36.18 -10.60
N LEU A 31 20.10 35.56 -9.91
CA LEU A 31 21.51 35.65 -10.26
C LEU A 31 21.83 35.00 -11.61
N VAL A 32 21.19 33.89 -11.94
CA VAL A 32 21.36 33.22 -13.24
C VAL A 32 20.83 34.08 -14.38
N VAL A 33 19.67 34.72 -14.19
CA VAL A 33 19.12 35.67 -15.18
C VAL A 33 20.06 36.87 -15.38
N GLU A 34 20.56 37.46 -14.25
CA GLU A 34 21.50 38.56 -14.32
C GLU A 34 22.81 38.16 -15.06
N GLU A 35 23.33 36.97 -14.75
CA GLU A 35 24.50 36.43 -15.46
C GLU A 35 24.25 36.31 -16.96
N TYR A 36 23.10 35.74 -17.34
CA TYR A 36 22.69 35.57 -18.73
C TYR A 36 22.59 36.92 -19.45
N ASP A 37 21.97 37.92 -18.82
CA ASP A 37 21.81 39.25 -19.40
C ASP A 37 23.17 39.96 -19.60
N ILE A 38 24.08 39.87 -18.65
CA ILE A 38 25.42 40.42 -18.78
C ILE A 38 26.18 39.73 -19.93
N ARG A 39 26.12 38.40 -20.03
CA ARG A 39 26.77 37.63 -21.09
C ARG A 39 26.19 37.97 -22.45
N ASN A 40 24.89 38.16 -22.59
CA ASN A 40 24.23 38.56 -23.81
C ASN A 40 24.65 39.96 -24.26
N ARG A 41 24.71 40.93 -23.33
CA ARG A 41 25.19 42.28 -23.63
C ARG A 41 26.64 42.27 -24.13
N ILE A 42 27.50 41.46 -23.49
CA ILE A 42 28.89 41.28 -23.97
C ILE A 42 28.93 40.70 -25.37
N LYS A 43 28.09 39.67 -25.63
CA LYS A 43 28.01 39.03 -26.94
C LYS A 43 27.56 39.99 -28.03
N THR A 44 26.58 40.87 -27.72
CA THR A 44 26.03 41.83 -28.67
C THR A 44 26.98 43.02 -28.92
N SER A 45 27.66 43.51 -27.86
CA SER A 45 28.55 44.67 -27.96
C SER A 45 29.97 44.32 -28.42
N GLY A 46 30.37 43.07 -28.37
CA GLY A 46 31.73 42.59 -28.62
C GLY A 46 32.78 43.10 -27.62
N HIS A 47 32.37 43.80 -26.56
CA HIS A 47 33.24 44.41 -25.56
C HIS A 47 32.87 44.03 -24.13
N ILE A 48 33.90 43.74 -23.32
CA ILE A 48 33.72 43.39 -21.92
C ILE A 48 34.20 44.55 -21.03
N SER A 49 33.30 45.20 -20.30
CA SER A 49 33.67 46.25 -19.37
C SER A 49 34.31 45.66 -18.11
N LEU A 50 35.12 46.45 -17.42
CA LEU A 50 35.73 46.06 -16.14
C LEU A 50 34.64 45.76 -15.09
N TYR A 51 33.54 46.53 -15.12
CA TYR A 51 32.37 46.28 -14.26
C TYR A 51 31.74 44.94 -14.56
N ALA A 52 31.46 44.62 -15.81
CA ALA A 52 30.86 43.35 -16.18
C ALA A 52 31.76 42.17 -15.79
N LYS A 53 33.05 42.27 -15.93
CA LYS A 53 34.02 41.25 -15.52
C LYS A 53 34.00 41.01 -13.99
N ARG A 54 33.99 42.08 -13.20
CA ARG A 54 33.90 42.00 -11.73
C ARG A 54 32.56 41.36 -11.30
N ARG A 55 31.45 41.85 -11.89
CA ARG A 55 30.12 41.38 -11.54
C ARG A 55 29.91 39.93 -11.86
N LEU A 56 30.37 39.43 -13.02
CA LEU A 56 30.34 38.01 -13.37
C LEU A 56 31.13 37.14 -12.38
N LYS A 57 32.28 37.64 -11.89
CA LYS A 57 33.05 36.92 -10.85
C LYS A 57 32.31 36.85 -9.53
N GLU A 58 31.69 37.94 -9.10
CA GLU A 58 30.87 38.00 -7.88
C GLU A 58 29.68 37.08 -7.95
N ILE A 59 28.92 37.10 -9.06
CA ILE A 59 27.81 36.22 -9.32
C ILE A 59 28.25 34.75 -9.25
N GLY A 60 29.38 34.40 -9.88
CA GLY A 60 29.92 33.05 -9.87
C GLY A 60 30.22 32.54 -8.46
N LEU A 61 30.85 33.36 -7.62
CA LEU A 61 31.13 33.03 -6.22
C LEU A 61 29.85 32.89 -5.40
N HIS A 62 28.91 33.82 -5.59
CA HIS A 62 27.63 33.80 -4.87
C HIS A 62 26.78 32.59 -5.28
N LEU A 63 26.70 32.26 -6.56
CA LEU A 63 26.03 31.07 -7.06
C LEU A 63 26.66 29.78 -6.49
N ALA A 64 27.98 29.72 -6.39
CA ALA A 64 28.66 28.54 -5.79
C ALA A 64 28.25 28.36 -4.33
N GLN A 65 28.20 29.44 -3.54
CA GLN A 65 27.77 29.41 -2.14
C GLN A 65 26.29 29.03 -1.97
N LEU A 66 25.39 29.62 -2.78
CA LEU A 66 23.95 29.34 -2.69
C LEU A 66 23.64 27.92 -3.14
N ARG A 67 24.23 27.46 -4.26
CA ARG A 67 24.02 26.11 -4.81
C ARG A 67 24.52 25.00 -3.89
N SER A 68 25.56 25.25 -3.08
CA SER A 68 26.04 24.26 -2.09
C SER A 68 25.03 23.98 -0.96
N LYS A 69 24.09 24.89 -0.75
CA LYS A 69 23.04 24.79 0.30
C LYS A 69 21.65 24.54 -0.26
N ALA A 70 21.47 24.72 -1.59
CA ALA A 70 20.16 24.65 -2.21
C ALA A 70 19.78 23.21 -2.52
N LEU A 71 18.56 22.86 -2.16
CA LEU A 71 17.89 21.66 -2.61
C LEU A 71 16.71 22.08 -3.49
N PHE A 72 16.70 21.62 -4.72
CA PHE A 72 15.61 21.90 -5.65
C PHE A 72 14.66 20.70 -5.69
N TYR A 73 13.39 20.95 -5.41
CA TYR A 73 12.32 19.96 -5.53
C TYR A 73 11.16 20.56 -6.33
N LYS A 74 10.72 19.86 -7.35
CA LYS A 74 9.55 20.24 -8.14
C LYS A 74 8.83 19.02 -8.69
N GLU A 75 7.50 19.08 -8.68
CA GLU A 75 6.61 18.06 -9.25
C GLU A 75 6.02 18.60 -10.55
N TYR A 76 6.21 17.87 -11.66
CA TYR A 76 5.67 18.23 -12.95
C TYR A 76 4.98 17.02 -13.59
N SER A 77 3.73 17.21 -14.00
CA SER A 77 3.07 16.25 -14.87
C SER A 77 3.53 16.42 -16.33
N SER A 78 3.40 15.36 -17.11
CA SER A 78 3.68 15.44 -18.56
C SER A 78 2.79 16.45 -19.31
N VAL A 79 1.67 16.86 -18.70
CA VAL A 79 0.77 17.89 -19.23
C VAL A 79 1.46 19.25 -19.34
N TYR A 80 2.43 19.56 -18.49
CA TYR A 80 3.21 20.82 -18.60
C TYR A 80 4.05 20.89 -19.87
N ASN A 81 4.30 19.76 -20.53
CA ASN A 81 5.04 19.67 -21.78
C ASN A 81 4.14 19.34 -22.98
N ILE A 82 2.86 19.68 -22.88
CA ILE A 82 1.84 19.31 -23.87
C ILE A 82 2.10 19.92 -25.25
N GLU A 83 2.74 21.08 -25.31
CA GLU A 83 3.11 21.75 -26.56
C GLU A 83 4.10 20.91 -27.39
N VAL A 84 4.95 20.12 -26.72
CA VAL A 84 5.92 19.21 -27.37
C VAL A 84 5.33 17.82 -27.56
N LEU A 85 4.68 17.27 -26.54
CA LEU A 85 4.16 15.90 -26.55
C LEU A 85 2.87 15.75 -27.36
N GLY A 86 2.05 16.80 -27.39
CA GLY A 86 0.72 16.76 -27.97
C GLY A 86 -0.35 16.13 -27.06
N MET A 87 -1.59 16.54 -27.24
CA MET A 87 -2.73 15.99 -26.47
C MET A 87 -2.98 14.52 -26.80
N ASP A 88 -2.69 14.09 -28.02
CA ASP A 88 -2.92 12.71 -28.42
C ASP A 88 -1.99 11.74 -27.72
N PHE A 89 -0.76 12.13 -27.41
CA PHE A 89 0.14 11.37 -26.55
C PHE A 89 -0.47 11.14 -25.17
N ILE A 90 -0.99 12.18 -24.53
CA ILE A 90 -1.62 12.06 -23.19
C ILE A 90 -2.84 11.14 -23.24
N LYS A 91 -3.67 11.25 -24.29
CA LYS A 91 -4.84 10.38 -24.48
C LYS A 91 -4.44 8.92 -24.74
N GLN A 92 -3.36 8.72 -25.51
CA GLN A 92 -2.82 7.39 -25.78
C GLN A 92 -2.30 6.76 -24.48
N MET A 93 -1.46 7.46 -23.72
CA MET A 93 -0.95 6.98 -22.43
C MET A 93 -2.08 6.65 -21.45
N LYS A 94 -3.17 7.43 -21.46
CA LYS A 94 -4.34 7.13 -20.62
C LYS A 94 -5.07 5.84 -21.03
N ARG A 95 -5.01 5.45 -22.31
CA ARG A 95 -5.62 4.19 -22.81
C ARG A 95 -4.72 2.99 -22.58
N ASP A 96 -3.40 3.19 -22.79
CA ASP A 96 -2.43 2.10 -22.86
C ASP A 96 -1.82 1.75 -21.51
N LEU A 97 -1.80 2.71 -20.56
CA LEU A 97 -1.23 2.48 -19.24
C LEU A 97 -2.29 2.11 -18.19
N PRO A 98 -1.95 1.22 -17.24
CA PRO A 98 -2.75 1.02 -16.04
C PRO A 98 -3.04 2.36 -15.34
N ALA A 99 -4.23 2.48 -14.73
CA ALA A 99 -4.69 3.74 -14.12
C ALA A 99 -3.69 4.30 -13.10
N LEU A 100 -3.07 3.42 -12.29
CA LEU A 100 -2.04 3.80 -11.33
C LEU A 100 -0.81 4.38 -12.01
N THR A 101 -0.27 3.68 -13.01
CA THR A 101 0.91 4.12 -13.76
C THR A 101 0.64 5.45 -14.47
N PHE A 102 -0.53 5.62 -15.09
CA PHE A 102 -0.91 6.89 -15.67
C PHE A 102 -0.93 8.03 -14.65
N GLN A 103 -1.52 7.80 -13.46
CA GLN A 103 -1.56 8.82 -12.40
C GLN A 103 -0.17 9.17 -11.86
N THR A 104 0.68 8.18 -11.62
CA THR A 104 1.99 8.40 -10.99
C THR A 104 3.05 8.87 -11.97
N SER A 105 3.12 8.28 -13.17
CA SER A 105 4.18 8.55 -14.15
C SER A 105 3.85 9.71 -15.10
N ILE A 106 2.59 9.78 -15.56
CA ILE A 106 2.19 10.82 -16.52
C ILE A 106 1.65 12.06 -15.80
N MET A 107 0.78 11.86 -14.82
CA MET A 107 0.12 12.97 -14.11
C MET A 107 0.89 13.47 -12.89
N CYS A 108 1.97 12.77 -12.48
CA CYS A 108 2.76 13.08 -11.29
C CYS A 108 1.89 13.25 -10.03
N LYS A 109 0.88 12.37 -9.87
CA LYS A 109 -0.07 12.41 -8.75
C LYS A 109 0.10 11.20 -7.87
N ARG A 110 0.08 11.41 -6.56
CA ARG A 110 -0.05 10.30 -5.60
C ARG A 110 -1.46 9.73 -5.68
N PRO A 111 -1.60 8.40 -5.56
CA PRO A 111 -2.91 7.81 -5.35
C PRO A 111 -3.54 8.43 -4.10
N SER A 112 -4.71 9.03 -4.27
CA SER A 112 -5.52 9.56 -3.17
C SER A 112 -6.80 8.76 -3.06
N ILE A 113 -7.38 8.72 -1.87
CA ILE A 113 -8.70 8.13 -1.65
C ILE A 113 -9.69 8.92 -2.50
N SER A 114 -10.33 8.25 -3.45
CA SER A 114 -11.40 8.86 -4.22
C SER A 114 -12.63 8.98 -3.34
N LEU A 115 -13.23 10.18 -3.26
CA LEU A 115 -14.53 10.36 -2.60
C LEU A 115 -15.62 9.52 -3.26
N ASP A 116 -15.47 9.21 -4.55
CA ASP A 116 -16.35 8.35 -5.33
C ASP A 116 -15.82 6.89 -5.41
N GLY A 117 -14.78 6.54 -4.64
CA GLY A 117 -14.20 5.21 -4.57
C GLY A 117 -15.06 4.24 -3.76
N PHE A 118 -14.76 2.95 -3.90
CA PHE A 118 -15.46 1.88 -3.18
C PHE A 118 -15.37 2.05 -1.65
N TYR A 119 -14.23 2.55 -1.15
CA TYR A 119 -13.96 2.81 0.27
C TYR A 119 -13.96 4.32 0.58
N SER A 120 -15.02 5.00 0.19
CA SER A 120 -15.12 6.46 0.27
C SER A 120 -15.00 7.03 1.70
N ASN A 121 -15.20 6.23 2.72
CA ASN A 121 -15.12 6.63 4.13
C ASN A 121 -13.80 6.24 4.84
N LEU A 122 -12.86 5.62 4.15
CA LEU A 122 -11.51 5.43 4.70
C LEU A 122 -10.85 6.80 4.93
N ARG A 123 -10.30 7.03 6.11
CA ARG A 123 -9.61 8.26 6.52
C ARG A 123 -8.32 7.91 7.28
N ASP A 124 -7.46 8.90 7.48
CA ASP A 124 -6.21 8.71 8.23
C ASP A 124 -6.44 8.23 9.68
N VAL A 125 -7.60 8.54 10.26
CA VAL A 125 -7.99 8.06 11.60
C VAL A 125 -8.25 6.55 11.64
N ASN A 126 -8.34 5.88 10.50
CA ASN A 126 -8.44 4.43 10.39
C ASN A 126 -7.06 3.77 10.23
N LEU A 127 -6.01 4.58 10.09
CA LEU A 127 -4.65 4.10 9.90
C LEU A 127 -3.85 4.30 11.19
N TYR A 128 -3.07 3.30 11.55
CA TYR A 128 -2.19 3.37 12.70
C TYR A 128 -0.85 2.66 12.41
N THR A 129 0.11 2.84 13.28
CA THR A 129 1.37 2.10 13.32
C THR A 129 1.57 1.57 14.73
N ALA A 130 2.12 0.38 14.85
CA ALA A 130 2.30 -0.28 16.14
C ALA A 130 3.63 -1.06 16.20
N PRO A 131 4.78 -0.39 16.09
CA PRO A 131 6.06 -1.07 16.24
C PRO A 131 6.26 -1.46 17.71
N ASN A 132 6.70 -2.68 17.96
CA ASN A 132 7.11 -3.14 19.29
C ASN A 132 8.51 -2.60 19.61
N LEU A 133 8.57 -1.38 20.14
CA LEU A 133 9.83 -0.69 20.43
C LEU A 133 10.70 -1.46 21.44
N ALA A 134 10.09 -2.12 22.44
CA ALA A 134 10.82 -2.87 23.43
C ALA A 134 11.55 -4.08 22.82
N TYR A 135 10.90 -4.76 21.89
CA TYR A 135 11.51 -5.87 21.17
C TYR A 135 12.59 -5.37 20.20
N LEU A 136 12.32 -4.31 19.45
CA LEU A 136 13.27 -3.73 18.51
C LEU A 136 14.52 -3.18 19.20
N ASP A 137 14.39 -2.51 20.34
CA ASP A 137 15.51 -2.05 21.15
C ASP A 137 16.35 -3.23 21.68
N GLY A 138 15.70 -4.35 22.02
CA GLY A 138 16.35 -5.59 22.45
C GLY A 138 17.19 -6.27 21.37
N LEU A 139 16.96 -5.95 20.09
CA LEU A 139 17.77 -6.43 18.97
C LEU A 139 19.08 -5.64 18.79
N GLU A 140 19.29 -4.58 19.57
CA GLU A 140 20.51 -3.74 19.58
C GLU A 140 20.92 -3.20 18.19
N TYR A 141 19.94 -3.00 17.30
CA TYR A 141 20.16 -2.59 15.91
C TYR A 141 21.06 -3.54 15.10
N ASP A 142 21.15 -4.81 15.49
CA ASP A 142 21.83 -5.86 14.76
C ASP A 142 21.16 -6.05 13.40
N ILE A 143 21.87 -5.71 12.32
CA ILE A 143 21.36 -5.73 10.94
C ILE A 143 20.90 -7.15 10.55
N ASP A 144 21.61 -8.18 10.96
CA ASP A 144 21.28 -9.56 10.61
C ASP A 144 19.96 -10.01 11.29
N LYS A 145 19.73 -9.60 12.54
CA LYS A 145 18.48 -9.85 13.25
C LYS A 145 17.30 -9.03 12.72
N LEU A 146 17.56 -7.79 12.28
CA LEU A 146 16.55 -6.91 11.68
C LEU A 146 16.12 -7.33 10.27
N GLN A 147 16.91 -8.17 9.59
CA GLN A 147 16.53 -8.74 8.29
C GLN A 147 15.41 -9.80 8.43
N HIS A 148 15.32 -10.47 9.56
CA HIS A 148 14.28 -11.42 9.84
C HIS A 148 13.07 -10.70 10.45
N VAL A 149 12.05 -10.45 9.61
CA VAL A 149 10.85 -9.71 10.00
C VAL A 149 9.76 -10.69 10.41
N ASP A 150 9.34 -10.63 11.68
CA ASP A 150 8.28 -11.46 12.22
C ASP A 150 7.32 -10.67 13.12
N SER A 151 6.22 -11.31 13.55
CA SER A 151 5.14 -10.68 14.31
C SER A 151 5.53 -10.15 15.69
N ARG A 152 6.71 -10.48 16.23
CA ARG A 152 7.22 -9.90 17.48
C ARG A 152 7.59 -8.43 17.35
N MET A 153 7.82 -7.98 16.11
CA MET A 153 8.09 -6.57 15.80
C MET A 153 6.83 -5.68 15.91
N ASP A 154 5.65 -6.28 16.04
CA ASP A 154 4.36 -5.61 16.10
C ASP A 154 3.77 -5.65 17.53
N ASP A 155 3.35 -4.49 18.03
CA ASP A 155 2.71 -4.35 19.37
C ASP A 155 1.19 -4.48 19.32
N ASP A 156 0.62 -4.65 18.13
CA ASP A 156 -0.83 -4.77 17.90
C ASP A 156 -1.32 -6.22 17.77
N VAL A 157 -0.42 -7.19 17.77
CA VAL A 157 -0.74 -8.62 17.69
C VAL A 157 -0.93 -9.21 19.09
N ASP A 158 -2.14 -9.63 19.40
CA ASP A 158 -2.40 -10.42 20.61
C ASP A 158 -2.04 -11.90 20.36
N SER A 159 -0.86 -12.29 20.82
CA SER A 159 -0.30 -13.61 20.59
C SER A 159 -1.05 -14.76 21.31
N ASP A 160 -1.93 -14.45 22.26
CA ASP A 160 -2.71 -15.44 23.01
C ASP A 160 -4.10 -15.68 22.42
N ARG A 161 -4.48 -14.95 21.38
CA ARG A 161 -5.77 -15.07 20.70
C ARG A 161 -5.61 -15.63 19.28
N PRO A 162 -6.62 -16.31 18.74
CA PRO A 162 -6.61 -16.74 17.33
C PRO A 162 -6.40 -15.59 16.38
N LEU A 163 -5.77 -15.86 15.23
CA LEU A 163 -5.75 -14.94 14.11
C LEU A 163 -6.99 -15.12 13.24
N CYS A 164 -7.51 -14.03 12.70
CA CYS A 164 -8.53 -14.05 11.65
C CYS A 164 -7.84 -13.97 10.29
N ILE A 165 -8.17 -14.88 9.36
CA ILE A 165 -7.58 -14.89 8.03
C ILE A 165 -8.65 -14.96 6.95
N ALA A 166 -8.37 -14.30 5.83
CA ALA A 166 -9.14 -14.43 4.61
C ALA A 166 -8.23 -14.29 3.38
N PHE A 167 -8.63 -14.90 2.29
CA PHE A 167 -7.83 -14.98 1.08
C PHE A 167 -8.56 -14.40 -0.13
N ASP A 168 -7.78 -13.96 -1.12
CA ASP A 168 -8.19 -13.90 -2.52
C ASP A 168 -7.17 -14.68 -3.35
N ALA A 169 -7.62 -15.77 -3.96
CA ALA A 169 -6.76 -16.73 -4.66
C ALA A 169 -7.03 -16.69 -6.17
N ASN A 170 -6.03 -16.30 -6.93
CA ASN A 170 -6.07 -16.15 -8.38
C ASN A 170 -4.89 -16.85 -9.07
N ALA A 171 -4.97 -16.96 -10.39
CA ALA A 171 -3.91 -17.60 -11.17
C ALA A 171 -2.57 -16.86 -11.11
N LEU A 172 -2.58 -15.53 -11.06
CA LEU A 172 -1.39 -14.68 -11.16
C LEU A 172 -0.94 -14.09 -9.83
N ILE A 173 -1.85 -13.88 -8.89
CA ILE A 173 -1.57 -13.30 -7.58
C ILE A 173 -2.47 -13.97 -6.53
N ASN A 174 -1.92 -14.24 -5.37
CA ASN A 174 -2.67 -14.76 -4.23
C ASN A 174 -2.41 -13.87 -3.01
N TRP A 175 -3.48 -13.49 -2.32
CA TRP A 175 -3.42 -12.65 -1.14
C TRP A 175 -3.96 -13.35 0.10
N ILE A 176 -3.35 -13.05 1.24
CA ILE A 176 -3.92 -13.27 2.55
C ILE A 176 -4.02 -11.94 3.30
N ALA A 177 -5.17 -11.67 3.89
CA ALA A 177 -5.37 -10.60 4.86
C ALA A 177 -5.49 -11.22 6.24
N VAL A 178 -4.73 -10.70 7.21
CA VAL A 178 -4.68 -11.19 8.59
C VAL A 178 -5.16 -10.10 9.53
N GLY A 179 -6.00 -10.45 10.48
CA GLY A 179 -6.54 -9.50 11.45
C GLY A 179 -6.89 -10.13 12.78
N GLN A 180 -7.32 -9.28 13.69
CA GLN A 180 -7.96 -9.61 14.98
C GLN A 180 -9.00 -8.55 15.30
N ASP A 181 -10.05 -8.91 15.98
CA ASP A 181 -10.89 -7.94 16.68
C ASP A 181 -10.28 -7.61 18.06
N ASN A 182 -10.71 -6.53 18.67
CA ASN A 182 -10.33 -6.23 20.04
C ASN A 182 -11.54 -5.84 20.88
N LEU A 183 -11.33 -5.83 22.20
CA LEU A 183 -12.35 -5.50 23.20
C LEU A 183 -12.91 -4.06 23.08
N ARG A 184 -12.30 -3.21 22.23
CA ARG A 184 -12.75 -1.83 21.99
C ARG A 184 -13.73 -1.72 20.82
N GLY A 185 -14.13 -2.86 20.23
CA GLY A 185 -14.96 -2.88 19.04
C GLY A 185 -14.21 -2.43 17.78
N GLU A 186 -12.92 -2.77 17.66
CA GLU A 186 -12.13 -2.53 16.47
C GLU A 186 -11.87 -3.84 15.73
N ALA A 187 -12.14 -3.88 14.43
CA ALA A 187 -11.65 -4.89 13.50
C ALA A 187 -10.32 -4.41 12.94
N ARG A 188 -9.22 -5.03 13.35
CA ARG A 188 -7.87 -4.63 12.95
C ARG A 188 -7.36 -5.49 11.82
N CYS A 189 -6.95 -4.87 10.71
CA CYS A 189 -6.10 -5.51 9.72
C CYS A 189 -4.65 -5.34 10.15
N LEU A 190 -4.06 -6.43 10.66
CA LEU A 190 -2.71 -6.44 11.21
C LEU A 190 -1.67 -6.49 10.10
N LYS A 191 -1.85 -7.43 9.15
CA LYS A 191 -0.91 -7.64 8.06
C LYS A 191 -1.59 -8.20 6.82
N SER A 192 -1.07 -7.85 5.67
CA SER A 192 -1.37 -8.51 4.42
C SER A 192 -0.08 -9.05 3.77
N ILE A 193 -0.18 -10.22 3.16
CA ILE A 193 0.92 -10.88 2.46
C ILE A 193 0.39 -11.31 1.09
N PHE A 194 1.23 -11.24 0.07
CA PHE A 194 0.90 -11.76 -1.25
C PHE A 194 2.08 -12.45 -1.91
N VAL A 195 1.76 -13.27 -2.89
CA VAL A 195 2.71 -13.92 -3.80
C VAL A 195 2.24 -13.76 -5.23
N LYS A 196 3.17 -13.73 -6.17
CA LYS A 196 2.89 -13.48 -7.60
C LYS A 196 3.51 -14.56 -8.48
N TYR A 197 2.91 -14.75 -9.66
CA TYR A 197 3.41 -15.58 -10.76
C TYR A 197 3.63 -17.04 -10.38
N ASP A 198 4.89 -17.46 -10.30
CA ASP A 198 5.26 -18.84 -10.01
C ASP A 198 5.07 -19.24 -8.55
N GLU A 199 5.12 -18.25 -7.65
CA GLU A 199 4.75 -18.47 -6.26
C GLU A 199 3.22 -18.62 -6.14
N LYS A 200 2.77 -19.69 -5.50
CA LYS A 200 1.36 -20.07 -5.37
C LYS A 200 0.95 -20.14 -3.90
N LEU A 201 -0.25 -20.65 -3.64
CA LEU A 201 -0.79 -20.78 -2.28
C LEU A 201 0.16 -21.41 -1.26
N PRO A 202 0.93 -22.50 -1.57
CA PRO A 202 1.89 -23.03 -0.61
C PRO A 202 2.89 -21.98 -0.14
N ALA A 203 3.50 -21.25 -1.08
CA ALA A 203 4.48 -20.21 -0.74
C ALA A 203 3.83 -19.04 0.05
N LEU A 204 2.56 -18.73 -0.21
CA LEU A 204 1.83 -17.72 0.57
C LEU A 204 1.61 -18.19 2.01
N LEU A 205 1.22 -19.45 2.19
CA LEU A 205 1.00 -20.05 3.51
C LEU A 205 2.32 -20.20 4.28
N ASP A 206 3.43 -20.54 3.61
CA ASP A 206 4.76 -20.58 4.22
C ASP A 206 5.16 -19.19 4.75
N LYS A 207 5.00 -18.13 3.95
CA LYS A 207 5.28 -16.74 4.36
C LYS A 207 4.38 -16.30 5.54
N PHE A 208 3.14 -16.72 5.58
CA PHE A 208 2.24 -16.48 6.71
C PHE A 208 2.76 -17.18 7.96
N MET A 209 3.08 -18.46 7.88
CA MET A 209 3.56 -19.26 9.02
C MET A 209 4.93 -18.78 9.51
N GLU A 210 5.83 -18.39 8.62
CA GLU A 210 7.13 -17.79 8.95
C GLU A 210 6.94 -16.48 9.73
N TYR A 211 6.08 -15.58 9.25
CA TYR A 211 5.82 -14.32 9.93
C TYR A 211 5.21 -14.51 11.32
N TYR A 212 4.29 -15.47 11.48
CA TYR A 212 3.62 -15.79 12.76
C TYR A 212 4.24 -17.00 13.48
N GLU A 213 5.51 -17.33 13.20
CA GLU A 213 6.22 -18.45 13.83
C GLU A 213 6.15 -18.39 15.36
N TYR A 214 6.30 -17.19 15.93
CA TYR A 214 6.32 -16.95 17.37
C TYR A 214 4.95 -16.63 17.96
N HIS A 215 3.90 -16.69 17.18
CA HIS A 215 2.53 -16.53 17.70
C HIS A 215 2.14 -17.75 18.54
N ARG A 216 1.73 -17.50 19.79
CA ARG A 216 1.52 -18.60 20.75
C ARG A 216 0.26 -19.40 20.47
N CYS A 217 -0.83 -18.71 20.16
CA CYS A 217 -2.09 -19.33 19.79
C CYS A 217 -2.02 -19.79 18.33
N LYS A 218 -1.73 -21.08 18.11
CA LYS A 218 -1.67 -21.68 16.77
C LYS A 218 -3.07 -22.01 16.25
N GLU A 219 -3.99 -21.05 16.34
CA GLU A 219 -5.37 -21.17 15.87
C GLU A 219 -5.70 -20.01 14.93
N VAL A 220 -6.44 -20.30 13.86
CA VAL A 220 -6.96 -19.32 12.92
C VAL A 220 -8.47 -19.47 12.72
N ASN A 221 -9.19 -18.33 12.67
CA ASN A 221 -10.54 -18.27 12.14
C ASN A 221 -10.44 -17.99 10.65
N PHE A 222 -10.71 -18.97 9.82
CA PHE A 222 -10.65 -18.86 8.38
C PHE A 222 -12.00 -18.44 7.83
N TYR A 223 -12.11 -17.18 7.38
CA TYR A 223 -13.30 -16.63 6.76
C TYR A 223 -13.26 -16.87 5.26
N TYR A 224 -14.27 -17.55 4.73
CA TYR A 224 -14.38 -17.84 3.29
C TYR A 224 -15.83 -17.88 2.84
N ASP A 225 -16.06 -17.68 1.56
CA ASP A 225 -17.38 -17.79 0.93
C ASP A 225 -17.45 -18.96 -0.07
N SER A 226 -18.58 -19.09 -0.75
CA SER A 226 -18.82 -20.20 -1.67
C SER A 226 -17.86 -20.27 -2.87
N THR A 227 -17.05 -19.22 -3.13
CA THR A 227 -16.06 -19.23 -4.22
C THR A 227 -14.85 -20.10 -3.89
N PHE A 228 -14.61 -20.38 -2.61
CA PHE A 228 -13.53 -21.23 -2.15
C PHE A 228 -13.90 -22.72 -2.08
N VAL A 229 -15.18 -23.06 -2.28
CA VAL A 229 -15.70 -24.41 -2.20
C VAL A 229 -16.06 -24.92 -3.59
N GLY A 230 -15.51 -26.08 -3.98
CA GLY A 230 -15.80 -26.71 -5.27
C GLY A 230 -14.59 -26.88 -6.18
N ASN A 231 -14.73 -27.51 -7.33
CA ASN A 231 -13.70 -28.12 -8.18
C ASN A 231 -12.69 -27.17 -8.87
N ASN A 232 -12.21 -26.12 -8.27
CA ASN A 232 -11.56 -25.05 -9.03
C ASN A 232 -10.04 -24.87 -8.82
N TYR A 233 -9.37 -25.70 -8.05
CA TYR A 233 -7.91 -25.62 -8.03
C TYR A 233 -7.34 -26.48 -9.16
N ALA A 234 -6.96 -25.84 -10.25
CA ALA A 234 -6.73 -26.41 -11.59
C ALA A 234 -5.67 -27.54 -11.71
N LEU A 235 -5.01 -27.96 -10.65
CA LEU A 235 -4.00 -29.03 -10.66
C LEU A 235 -4.06 -29.95 -9.44
N MET A 236 -4.99 -29.73 -8.51
CA MET A 236 -5.17 -30.54 -7.30
C MET A 236 -6.61 -31.08 -7.26
N ASN A 237 -6.82 -32.27 -6.68
CA ASN A 237 -8.16 -32.81 -6.49
C ASN A 237 -8.98 -32.07 -5.44
N ASP A 238 -8.38 -31.09 -4.75
CA ASP A 238 -8.96 -30.33 -3.66
C ASP A 238 -9.37 -28.92 -4.11
N ASP A 239 -10.41 -28.37 -3.52
CA ASP A 239 -10.76 -26.97 -3.64
C ASP A 239 -9.83 -26.09 -2.80
N PHE A 240 -9.93 -24.77 -2.97
CA PHE A 240 -9.09 -23.80 -2.24
C PHE A 240 -9.23 -23.93 -0.72
N HIS A 241 -10.47 -24.09 -0.23
CA HIS A 241 -10.75 -24.24 1.19
C HIS A 241 -10.06 -25.49 1.77
N THR A 242 -10.30 -26.67 1.18
CA THR A 242 -9.72 -27.92 1.62
C THR A 242 -8.19 -27.89 1.59
N PHE A 243 -7.62 -27.34 0.51
CA PHE A 243 -6.17 -27.19 0.41
C PHE A 243 -5.58 -26.33 1.53
N ILE A 244 -6.13 -25.14 1.78
CA ILE A 244 -5.63 -24.22 2.81
C ILE A 244 -5.76 -24.84 4.20
N THR A 245 -6.93 -25.41 4.51
CA THR A 245 -7.20 -26.05 5.80
C THR A 245 -6.25 -27.21 6.09
N ASN A 246 -6.07 -28.11 5.10
CA ASN A 246 -5.15 -29.24 5.26
C ASN A 246 -3.70 -28.77 5.39
N TYR A 247 -3.26 -27.80 4.57
CA TYR A 247 -1.90 -27.30 4.61
C TYR A 247 -1.56 -26.68 5.97
N LEU A 248 -2.41 -25.84 6.50
CA LEU A 248 -2.20 -25.22 7.83
C LEU A 248 -2.23 -26.28 8.94
N THR A 249 -3.16 -27.23 8.87
CA THR A 249 -3.29 -28.30 9.88
C THR A 249 -2.06 -29.22 9.89
N ASP A 250 -1.54 -29.58 8.73
CA ASP A 250 -0.32 -30.40 8.59
C ASP A 250 0.92 -29.70 9.17
N HIS A 251 0.89 -28.37 9.25
CA HIS A 251 1.96 -27.55 9.84
C HIS A 251 1.65 -27.08 11.28
N GLY A 252 0.68 -27.71 11.94
CA GLY A 252 0.43 -27.53 13.39
C GLY A 252 -0.46 -26.35 13.74
N TRP A 253 -1.19 -25.78 12.79
CA TRP A 253 -2.22 -24.78 13.04
C TRP A 253 -3.60 -25.45 13.16
N TYR A 254 -4.40 -25.00 14.10
CA TYR A 254 -5.82 -25.37 14.18
C TYR A 254 -6.63 -24.38 13.34
N VAL A 255 -7.43 -24.90 12.42
CA VAL A 255 -8.27 -24.06 11.55
C VAL A 255 -9.72 -24.16 12.00
N ASN A 256 -10.28 -23.04 12.42
CA ASN A 256 -11.69 -22.89 12.70
C ASN A 256 -12.36 -22.34 11.43
N ASP A 257 -13.11 -23.18 10.75
CA ASP A 257 -13.79 -22.87 9.50
C ASP A 257 -15.01 -21.99 9.72
N VAL A 258 -15.02 -20.78 9.15
CA VAL A 258 -16.13 -19.83 9.24
C VAL A 258 -16.67 -19.53 7.85
N TYR A 259 -17.68 -20.30 7.44
CA TYR A 259 -18.33 -20.14 6.15
C TYR A 259 -19.28 -18.95 6.12
N LEU A 260 -19.03 -17.98 5.25
CA LEU A 260 -19.82 -16.75 5.13
C LEU A 260 -21.05 -16.87 4.22
N GLY A 261 -21.21 -18.01 3.53
CA GLY A 261 -22.27 -18.24 2.57
C GLY A 261 -21.90 -17.77 1.16
N ASN A 262 -22.87 -17.27 0.42
CA ASN A 262 -22.62 -16.69 -0.90
C ASN A 262 -21.90 -15.34 -0.78
N PRO A 263 -21.06 -14.97 -1.78
CA PRO A 263 -20.42 -13.66 -1.79
C PRO A 263 -21.44 -12.53 -1.60
N MET A 264 -21.12 -11.63 -0.66
CA MET A 264 -21.94 -10.45 -0.42
C MET A 264 -21.99 -9.56 -1.66
N GLY A 265 -23.19 -9.05 -2.01
CA GLY A 265 -23.37 -8.15 -3.15
C GLY A 265 -22.49 -6.89 -3.03
N HIS A 266 -21.93 -6.41 -4.13
CA HIS A 266 -20.98 -5.28 -4.12
C HIS A 266 -21.51 -4.02 -3.44
N LEU A 267 -22.77 -3.67 -3.66
CA LEU A 267 -23.37 -2.50 -3.02
C LEU A 267 -23.53 -2.68 -1.52
N GLU A 268 -23.98 -3.85 -1.07
CA GLU A 268 -24.14 -4.18 0.35
C GLU A 268 -22.76 -4.16 1.03
N LYS A 269 -21.77 -4.79 0.42
CA LYS A 269 -20.37 -4.80 0.86
C LYS A 269 -19.81 -3.38 1.00
N MET A 270 -20.00 -2.55 -0.01
CA MET A 270 -19.56 -1.14 0.00
C MET A 270 -20.21 -0.37 1.15
N LEU A 271 -21.51 -0.51 1.36
CA LEU A 271 -22.24 0.17 2.43
C LEU A 271 -21.78 -0.29 3.81
N LEU A 272 -21.60 -1.61 4.02
CA LEU A 272 -21.15 -2.17 5.28
C LEU A 272 -19.75 -1.66 5.64
N LEU A 273 -18.78 -1.83 4.76
CA LEU A 273 -17.39 -1.42 5.00
C LEU A 273 -17.26 0.08 5.26
N ASN A 274 -18.00 0.91 4.50
CA ASN A 274 -18.00 2.36 4.74
C ASN A 274 -18.66 2.74 6.07
N ARG A 275 -19.62 1.98 6.58
CA ARG A 275 -20.17 2.15 7.94
C ARG A 275 -19.17 1.73 9.00
N MET A 276 -18.44 0.63 8.78
CA MET A 276 -17.37 0.17 9.67
C MET A 276 -16.24 1.22 9.77
N PHE A 277 -15.81 1.82 8.66
CA PHE A 277 -14.77 2.87 8.68
C PHE A 277 -15.15 4.08 9.55
N VAL A 278 -16.40 4.46 9.60
CA VAL A 278 -16.87 5.60 10.44
C VAL A 278 -17.37 5.17 11.83
N GLY A 279 -17.23 3.90 12.20
CA GLY A 279 -17.68 3.38 13.49
C GLY A 279 -19.20 3.36 13.68
N ARG A 280 -19.95 3.11 12.60
CA ARG A 280 -21.41 2.96 12.61
C ARG A 280 -21.87 1.51 12.38
N ALA A 281 -21.00 0.56 12.70
CA ALA A 281 -21.22 -0.88 12.73
C ALA A 281 -20.76 -1.39 14.10
N GLU A 282 -20.80 -2.69 14.35
CA GLU A 282 -20.33 -3.26 15.63
C GLU A 282 -18.82 -3.04 15.79
N HIS A 283 -18.06 -3.20 14.70
CA HIS A 283 -16.63 -2.98 14.70
C HIS A 283 -16.23 -1.79 13.81
N LYS A 284 -15.31 -0.97 14.32
CA LYS A 284 -14.63 0.04 13.54
C LYS A 284 -13.39 -0.54 12.89
N ILE A 285 -13.26 -0.36 11.57
CA ILE A 285 -12.07 -0.81 10.84
C ILE A 285 -10.86 0.06 11.20
N MET A 286 -9.76 -0.61 11.55
CA MET A 286 -8.44 -0.05 11.77
C MET A 286 -7.41 -0.85 10.97
N ILE A 287 -6.45 -0.18 10.33
CA ILE A 287 -5.44 -0.81 9.46
C ILE A 287 -4.05 -0.40 9.91
N ASN A 288 -3.20 -1.38 10.21
CA ASN A 288 -1.77 -1.14 10.43
C ASN A 288 -1.11 -0.73 9.11
N SER A 289 -0.77 0.55 8.97
CA SER A 289 -0.31 1.12 7.70
C SER A 289 1.08 0.68 7.28
N GLU A 290 1.92 0.23 8.21
CA GLU A 290 3.28 -0.24 7.93
C GLU A 290 3.27 -1.66 7.35
N ASN A 291 2.39 -2.51 7.86
CA ASN A 291 2.24 -3.90 7.46
C ASN A 291 1.28 -4.11 6.28
N ASN A 292 0.62 -3.06 5.80
CA ASN A 292 -0.42 -3.13 4.77
C ASN A 292 -0.23 -2.06 3.68
N GLU A 293 1.01 -1.69 3.33
CA GLU A 293 1.27 -0.64 2.33
C GLU A 293 0.66 -0.98 0.97
N ASP A 294 0.88 -2.21 0.47
CA ASP A 294 0.36 -2.64 -0.83
C ASP A 294 -1.16 -2.83 -0.80
N LEU A 295 -1.70 -3.37 0.30
CA LEU A 295 -3.14 -3.46 0.51
C LEU A 295 -3.81 -2.07 0.48
N LEU A 296 -3.21 -1.07 1.12
CA LEU A 296 -3.73 0.29 1.09
C LEU A 296 -3.71 0.91 -0.30
N ILE A 297 -2.78 0.51 -1.17
CA ILE A 297 -2.80 0.88 -2.58
C ILE A 297 -4.01 0.25 -3.27
N SER A 298 -4.21 -1.07 -3.12
CA SER A 298 -5.36 -1.78 -3.67
C SER A 298 -6.69 -1.15 -3.23
N ILE A 299 -6.83 -0.84 -1.93
CA ILE A 299 -8.02 -0.19 -1.36
C ILE A 299 -8.23 1.22 -1.96
N ARG A 300 -7.18 2.05 -2.05
CA ARG A 300 -7.28 3.43 -2.56
C ARG A 300 -7.61 3.50 -4.04
N LEU A 301 -7.19 2.50 -4.80
CA LEU A 301 -7.41 2.43 -6.24
C LEU A 301 -8.74 1.77 -6.60
N ALA A 302 -9.41 1.10 -5.67
CA ALA A 302 -10.69 0.45 -5.90
C ALA A 302 -11.78 1.49 -6.23
N GLY A 303 -12.02 1.68 -7.51
CA GLY A 303 -13.09 2.52 -8.04
C GLY A 303 -14.45 1.84 -8.00
N VAL A 304 -15.49 2.59 -8.38
CA VAL A 304 -16.87 2.07 -8.55
C VAL A 304 -17.30 2.24 -9.99
N TYR A 305 -17.84 1.18 -10.57
CA TYR A 305 -18.46 1.20 -11.87
C TYR A 305 -19.77 0.41 -11.83
N ASN A 306 -20.87 1.05 -12.18
CA ASN A 306 -22.21 0.45 -12.13
C ASN A 306 -22.55 -0.21 -10.77
N GLY A 307 -22.17 0.44 -9.67
CA GLY A 307 -22.42 -0.05 -8.31
C GLY A 307 -21.57 -1.24 -7.89
N LYS A 308 -20.54 -1.61 -8.67
CA LYS A 308 -19.58 -2.69 -8.38
C LYS A 308 -18.17 -2.12 -8.27
N LYS A 309 -17.29 -2.87 -7.60
CA LYS A 309 -15.86 -2.58 -7.64
C LYS A 309 -15.35 -2.64 -9.09
N ASP A 310 -14.64 -1.60 -9.53
CA ASP A 310 -14.21 -1.48 -10.93
C ASP A 310 -12.98 -2.38 -11.21
N LYS A 311 -13.22 -3.47 -11.92
CA LYS A 311 -12.19 -4.42 -12.36
C LYS A 311 -11.87 -4.34 -13.86
N ARG A 312 -12.36 -3.31 -14.57
CA ARG A 312 -12.23 -3.25 -16.04
C ARG A 312 -10.79 -3.11 -16.52
N GLY A 313 -9.94 -2.41 -15.76
CA GLY A 313 -8.53 -2.22 -16.09
C GLY A 313 -7.66 -3.45 -15.80
N GLU A 314 -8.14 -4.41 -15.01
CA GLU A 314 -7.35 -5.55 -14.57
C GLU A 314 -7.15 -6.63 -15.64
N LYS A 315 -8.07 -6.70 -16.61
CA LYS A 315 -8.02 -7.69 -17.71
C LYS A 315 -7.03 -7.35 -18.83
N LEU A 316 -6.52 -6.12 -18.86
CA LEU A 316 -5.67 -5.61 -19.96
C LEU A 316 -4.18 -5.76 -19.68
N ALA A 317 -3.80 -6.16 -18.47
CA ALA A 317 -2.43 -6.13 -18.01
C ALA A 317 -2.02 -7.52 -17.49
N GLU A 318 -1.38 -8.31 -18.36
CA GLU A 318 -0.88 -9.66 -18.04
C GLU A 318 0.64 -9.78 -18.24
N THR A 319 1.37 -8.66 -18.14
CA THR A 319 2.82 -8.64 -18.29
C THR A 319 3.53 -8.60 -16.93
N GLU A 320 4.77 -9.10 -16.87
CA GLU A 320 5.60 -9.07 -15.65
C GLU A 320 5.85 -7.65 -15.10
N GLU A 321 5.68 -6.62 -15.93
CA GLU A 321 5.80 -5.21 -15.52
C GLU A 321 4.57 -4.70 -14.77
N ASP A 322 3.47 -5.47 -14.74
CA ASP A 322 2.26 -5.06 -14.08
C ASP A 322 2.40 -5.16 -12.56
N LYS A 323 1.98 -4.09 -11.91
CA LYS A 323 1.84 -4.04 -10.46
C LYS A 323 0.56 -4.77 -10.05
N LEU A 324 0.58 -6.10 -10.10
CA LEU A 324 -0.57 -6.95 -9.77
C LEU A 324 -1.09 -6.65 -8.36
N GLU A 325 -0.19 -6.31 -7.42
CA GLU A 325 -0.52 -5.91 -6.06
C GLU A 325 -1.38 -4.65 -5.97
N ALA A 326 -1.42 -3.83 -7.01
CA ALA A 326 -2.26 -2.64 -7.06
C ALA A 326 -3.69 -2.92 -7.56
N ARG A 327 -4.00 -4.15 -7.96
CA ARG A 327 -5.35 -4.59 -8.37
C ARG A 327 -6.26 -4.77 -7.16
N THR A 328 -7.52 -5.10 -7.42
CA THR A 328 -8.52 -5.24 -6.35
C THR A 328 -8.41 -6.54 -5.55
N ASP A 329 -7.56 -7.48 -5.95
CA ASP A 329 -7.40 -8.78 -5.28
C ASP A 329 -7.07 -8.62 -3.79
N GLY A 330 -6.09 -7.77 -3.42
CA GLY A 330 -5.79 -7.48 -2.01
C GLY A 330 -6.98 -6.91 -1.26
N SER A 331 -7.71 -5.98 -1.89
CA SER A 331 -8.91 -5.40 -1.28
C SER A 331 -10.09 -6.37 -1.23
N ASP A 332 -10.15 -7.43 -2.05
CA ASP A 332 -11.17 -8.47 -1.95
C ASP A 332 -10.90 -9.43 -0.78
N ALA A 333 -9.63 -9.81 -0.54
CA ALA A 333 -9.23 -10.53 0.67
C ALA A 333 -9.56 -9.71 1.94
N PHE A 334 -9.25 -8.42 1.95
CA PHE A 334 -9.58 -7.51 3.04
C PHE A 334 -11.08 -7.41 3.28
N ASP A 335 -11.91 -7.31 2.24
CA ASP A 335 -13.35 -7.28 2.36
C ASP A 335 -13.88 -8.51 3.10
N THR A 336 -13.42 -9.69 2.69
CA THR A 336 -13.82 -10.96 3.28
C THR A 336 -13.42 -11.06 4.75
N LEU A 337 -12.20 -10.61 5.09
CA LEU A 337 -11.72 -10.53 6.47
C LEU A 337 -12.61 -9.62 7.33
N MET A 338 -12.88 -8.40 6.89
CA MET A 338 -13.65 -7.42 7.66
C MET A 338 -15.12 -7.84 7.82
N ILE A 339 -15.72 -8.43 6.78
CA ILE A 339 -17.07 -8.99 6.84
C ILE A 339 -17.13 -10.18 7.80
N GLY A 340 -16.09 -11.02 7.77
CA GLY A 340 -15.96 -12.16 8.68
C GLY A 340 -15.95 -11.72 10.13
N ILE A 341 -15.07 -10.78 10.49
CA ILE A 341 -14.97 -10.24 11.85
C ILE A 341 -16.29 -9.58 12.28
N GLU A 342 -16.93 -8.78 11.41
CA GLU A 342 -18.17 -8.09 11.73
C GLU A 342 -19.32 -9.06 12.02
N LYS A 343 -19.42 -10.15 11.25
CA LYS A 343 -20.51 -11.12 11.39
C LYS A 343 -20.26 -12.20 12.44
N PHE A 344 -18.99 -12.54 12.63
CA PHE A 344 -18.55 -13.63 13.52
C PHE A 344 -17.36 -13.15 14.34
N PRO A 345 -17.56 -12.20 15.28
CA PRO A 345 -16.48 -11.70 16.12
C PRO A 345 -15.92 -12.82 16.99
N GLN A 346 -14.65 -12.67 17.35
CA GLN A 346 -14.04 -13.55 18.33
C GLN A 346 -14.74 -13.31 19.67
N SER A 347 -15.41 -14.34 20.21
CA SER A 347 -16.05 -14.22 21.52
C SER A 347 -15.00 -14.00 22.60
N ASP A 348 -15.28 -13.07 23.53
CA ASP A 348 -14.49 -12.81 24.74
C ASP A 348 -14.57 -13.99 25.72
N GLY A 349 -14.04 -15.14 25.36
CA GLY A 349 -14.19 -16.23 26.35
C GLY A 349 -13.78 -17.60 25.85
N TYR A 350 -12.52 -17.85 25.61
CA TYR A 350 -11.98 -19.11 26.08
C TYR A 350 -11.66 -18.99 27.59
N ILE A 351 -12.71 -18.98 28.44
CA ILE A 351 -12.54 -19.54 29.76
C ILE A 351 -12.35 -21.02 29.49
N ALA A 352 -11.11 -21.47 29.49
CA ALA A 352 -10.79 -22.87 29.66
C ALA A 352 -11.45 -23.30 30.99
N THR A 353 -12.66 -23.80 30.93
CA THR A 353 -13.22 -24.60 32.00
C THR A 353 -12.40 -25.88 32.03
N GLY A 354 -11.25 -25.78 32.69
CA GLY A 354 -10.56 -26.95 33.18
C GLY A 354 -11.54 -27.71 34.03
N SER A 355 -12.21 -28.71 33.45
CA SER A 355 -12.89 -29.72 34.20
C SER A 355 -11.84 -30.42 35.07
N MET A 356 -11.76 -30.02 36.35
CA MET A 356 -11.32 -30.94 37.38
C MET A 356 -12.32 -32.10 37.41
N LEU A 357 -11.88 -33.24 37.02
CA LEU A 357 -12.29 -34.56 37.58
C LEU A 357 -11.10 -35.49 37.47
#